data_e450229ace18c52cab80cac4943e72b8
#
_entry.id   e450229ace18c52cab80cac4943e72b8
#
_cell.length_a   1.000
_cell.length_b   1.000
_cell.length_c   1.000
_cell.angle_alpha   90.00
_cell.angle_beta   90.00
_cell.angle_gamma   90.00
#
_symmetry.space_group_name_H-M   'P 1'
#
loop_
_entity.id
_entity.type
_entity.pdbx_description
1 polymer ?
#
loop_
_entity_poly.entity_id
_entity_poly.type
_entity_poly.pdbx_seq_one_letter_code
_entity_poly.pdbx_strand_id
1 'polypeptide(L)'
;MKIQFNQILPINKSIVVSNKKISNKTIKNDSITEYSVMPNYSLATFPNISFGMSPDMRFLLNNAKRLKCAYSGRLMLSPAEEKIIYSKLEKRPNAMSAINFLQQYAKYMHDIEGKVFDFFVDSEHKNKRNFQDILLEVKDESLQRLKEKQIRILTKTNNLIKKLSPEIAAQIEEIRDSAIEHVNDNSFGRRVVLDRIKQVKATGDDLQKVIGIYRAWYKLPRSTNDFDAFVVKYSKKPHEAIAKRLISSSVATIEHVKPQSKGGDDCMSNILLVSSRFNNDRDTMPLDEFIMLNDELDVKGNLLRYIDDVINEVNDKRSPFSERASYPIIISDTIMKESKNLVIPSLINLKASKDQLKDYNSLQKLEQKYVVKKK
;
A
#
# COMPACT_ATOMS: atom_id res chain seq x y z
N MET A 1 -10.38 3.20 25.43
CA MET A 1 -10.14 3.92 24.16
C MET A 1 -11.28 3.59 23.22
N LYS A 2 -12.22 4.52 23.01
CA LYS A 2 -13.37 4.29 22.12
C LYS A 2 -12.96 4.68 20.71
N ILE A 3 -12.64 3.70 19.85
CA ILE A 3 -12.52 3.94 18.41
C ILE A 3 -13.96 3.96 17.90
N GLN A 4 -14.47 5.16 17.61
CA GLN A 4 -15.80 5.30 17.02
C GLN A 4 -15.68 5.09 15.51
N PHE A 5 -16.22 4.02 14.97
CA PHE A 5 -16.36 3.76 13.54
C PHE A 5 -17.09 4.92 12.80
N ASN A 6 -17.90 5.67 13.52
CA ASN A 6 -18.65 6.82 12.97
C ASN A 6 -17.78 8.00 12.51
N GLN A 7 -16.47 8.02 12.81
CA GLN A 7 -15.56 9.06 12.30
C GLN A 7 -14.94 8.71 10.94
N ILE A 8 -15.30 7.56 10.35
CA ILE A 8 -14.72 7.07 9.07
C ILE A 8 -15.74 7.22 7.91
N LEU A 9 -16.86 7.93 8.09
CA LEU A 9 -17.83 8.09 7.01
C LEU A 9 -17.41 9.18 6.01
N PRO A 10 -17.53 8.91 4.72
CA PRO A 10 -17.22 9.89 3.70
C PRO A 10 -18.26 11.01 3.69
N ILE A 11 -17.78 12.24 3.58
CA ILE A 11 -18.60 13.43 3.31
C ILE A 11 -19.23 13.25 1.93
N ASN A 12 -20.56 13.12 1.88
CA ASN A 12 -21.33 13.22 0.64
C ASN A 12 -21.13 14.62 0.04
N LYS A 13 -20.25 14.75 -0.93
CA LYS A 13 -20.27 15.88 -1.84
C LYS A 13 -21.18 15.51 -3.01
N SER A 14 -22.37 16.07 -3.00
CA SER A 14 -23.25 16.13 -4.16
C SER A 14 -22.52 16.85 -5.30
N ILE A 15 -22.13 16.09 -6.32
CA ILE A 15 -21.62 16.65 -7.58
C ILE A 15 -22.85 17.02 -8.40
N VAL A 16 -23.08 18.33 -8.55
CA VAL A 16 -24.03 18.87 -9.53
C VAL A 16 -23.43 18.64 -10.92
N VAL A 17 -23.95 17.65 -11.63
CA VAL A 17 -23.60 17.42 -13.03
C VAL A 17 -24.49 18.31 -13.88
N SER A 18 -23.92 19.32 -14.54
CA SER A 18 -24.60 20.12 -15.53
C SER A 18 -24.87 19.27 -16.80
N ASN A 19 -26.14 19.11 -17.13
CA ASN A 19 -26.61 18.42 -18.34
C ASN A 19 -26.15 19.17 -19.59
N LYS A 20 -25.23 18.58 -20.36
CA LYS A 20 -25.09 18.85 -21.80
C LYS A 20 -25.74 17.73 -22.58
N LYS A 21 -26.79 18.06 -23.32
CA LYS A 21 -27.46 17.18 -24.31
C LYS A 21 -26.46 16.64 -25.33
N ILE A 22 -26.37 15.33 -25.43
CA ILE A 22 -25.74 14.65 -26.58
C ILE A 22 -26.79 13.71 -27.19
N SER A 23 -26.94 13.84 -28.50
CA SER A 23 -27.92 13.21 -29.38
C SER A 23 -27.76 11.68 -29.43
N ASN A 24 -28.93 11.00 -29.50
CA ASN A 24 -29.09 9.58 -29.71
C ASN A 24 -28.41 9.08 -30.99
N LYS A 25 -27.48 8.12 -30.84
CA LYS A 25 -27.19 7.14 -31.90
C LYS A 25 -27.29 5.74 -31.28
N THR A 26 -28.25 5.00 -31.83
CA THR A 26 -28.54 3.60 -31.53
C THR A 26 -27.31 2.73 -31.84
N ILE A 27 -26.78 2.02 -30.86
CA ILE A 27 -25.82 0.94 -31.07
C ILE A 27 -26.37 -0.33 -30.42
N LYS A 28 -26.35 -1.39 -31.22
CA LYS A 28 -26.88 -2.72 -30.92
C LYS A 28 -26.17 -3.37 -29.74
N ASN A 29 -26.96 -4.11 -28.95
CA ASN A 29 -26.53 -4.97 -27.87
C ASN A 29 -25.53 -6.04 -28.33
N ASP A 30 -24.32 -5.98 -27.84
CA ASP A 30 -23.46 -7.14 -27.66
C ASP A 30 -23.04 -7.20 -26.20
N SER A 31 -23.18 -8.37 -25.60
CA SER A 31 -22.98 -8.69 -24.20
C SER A 31 -21.56 -8.34 -23.75
N ILE A 32 -21.43 -7.21 -23.08
CA ILE A 32 -20.18 -6.82 -22.40
C ILE A 32 -20.30 -7.27 -20.94
N THR A 33 -19.59 -8.30 -20.59
CA THR A 33 -19.24 -8.61 -19.21
C THR A 33 -18.44 -7.42 -18.68
N GLU A 34 -19.08 -6.57 -17.87
CA GLU A 34 -18.41 -5.51 -17.13
C GLU A 34 -17.43 -6.12 -16.11
N TYR A 35 -16.19 -6.30 -16.55
CA TYR A 35 -15.08 -6.31 -15.61
C TYR A 35 -14.98 -4.89 -15.05
N SER A 36 -15.25 -4.72 -13.76
CA SER A 36 -14.91 -3.50 -13.04
C SER A 36 -13.43 -3.20 -13.31
N VAL A 37 -13.19 -2.23 -14.16
CA VAL A 37 -11.86 -1.70 -14.43
C VAL A 37 -11.41 -1.08 -13.11
N MET A 38 -10.60 -1.82 -12.33
CA MET A 38 -9.71 -1.15 -11.40
C MET A 38 -9.08 0.02 -12.17
N PRO A 39 -8.98 1.22 -11.61
CA PRO A 39 -8.21 2.26 -12.25
C PRO A 39 -6.88 1.60 -12.61
N ASN A 40 -6.64 1.47 -13.90
CA ASN A 40 -5.34 1.12 -14.41
C ASN A 40 -4.41 2.19 -13.86
N TYR A 41 -3.75 1.90 -12.74
CA TYR A 41 -2.44 2.46 -12.55
C TYR A 41 -1.61 1.81 -13.66
N SER A 42 -1.83 2.31 -14.88
CA SER A 42 -0.90 2.16 -15.95
C SER A 42 0.45 2.40 -15.29
N LEU A 43 1.39 1.54 -15.55
CA LEU A 43 2.80 1.86 -15.42
C LEU A 43 2.94 3.23 -16.12
N ALA A 44 2.62 4.29 -15.36
CA ALA A 44 2.86 5.63 -15.82
C ALA A 44 4.37 5.64 -16.01
N THR A 45 4.74 5.43 -17.23
CA THR A 45 6.03 5.88 -17.73
C THR A 45 6.07 7.31 -17.26
N PHE A 46 6.80 7.56 -16.18
CA PHE A 46 7.09 8.90 -15.70
C PHE A 46 8.05 9.54 -16.73
N PRO A 47 7.52 10.15 -17.81
CA PRO A 47 8.33 11.03 -18.61
C PRO A 47 8.29 12.35 -17.84
N ASN A 48 9.38 12.70 -17.24
CA ASN A 48 9.56 13.91 -16.45
C ASN A 48 8.95 13.86 -15.03
N ILE A 49 9.74 13.40 -14.06
CA ILE A 49 9.57 13.52 -12.62
C ILE A 49 9.36 14.99 -12.15
N SER A 50 9.21 15.95 -13.04
CA SER A 50 9.30 17.37 -12.71
C SER A 50 7.99 18.15 -12.66
N PHE A 51 6.90 17.66 -13.22
CA PHE A 51 5.63 18.37 -13.20
C PHE A 51 4.69 17.79 -12.12
N GLY A 52 4.55 18.49 -10.98
CA GLY A 52 3.59 18.19 -9.91
C GLY A 52 4.20 17.71 -8.58
N MET A 53 5.47 17.31 -8.50
CA MET A 53 6.11 16.94 -7.24
C MET A 53 6.69 18.16 -6.52
N SER A 54 6.44 18.26 -5.20
CA SER A 54 7.08 19.26 -4.37
C SER A 54 8.60 19.08 -4.30
N PRO A 55 9.38 20.12 -4.00
CA PRO A 55 10.82 20.01 -3.79
C PRO A 55 11.18 18.97 -2.72
N ASP A 56 10.37 18.86 -1.67
CA ASP A 56 10.57 17.94 -0.56
C ASP A 56 10.37 16.48 -0.99
N MET A 57 9.34 16.19 -1.78
CA MET A 57 9.14 14.84 -2.36
C MET A 57 10.33 14.43 -3.24
N ARG A 58 10.81 15.35 -4.09
CA ARG A 58 11.98 15.09 -4.94
C ARG A 58 13.23 14.84 -4.12
N PHE A 59 13.43 15.63 -3.06
CA PHE A 59 14.56 15.46 -2.16
C PHE A 59 14.56 14.06 -1.54
N LEU A 60 13.44 13.59 -0.97
CA LEU A 60 13.33 12.27 -0.36
C LEU A 60 13.58 11.16 -1.38
N LEU A 61 12.94 11.20 -2.55
CA LEU A 61 13.10 10.16 -3.58
C LEU A 61 14.52 10.08 -4.13
N ASN A 62 15.20 11.23 -4.31
CA ASN A 62 16.60 11.25 -4.75
C ASN A 62 17.57 10.65 -3.72
N ASN A 63 17.15 10.66 -2.44
CA ASN A 63 17.93 10.13 -1.33
C ASN A 63 17.39 8.80 -0.78
N ALA A 64 16.50 8.13 -1.52
CA ALA A 64 15.81 6.92 -1.06
C ALA A 64 16.75 5.76 -0.65
N LYS A 65 17.96 5.68 -1.20
CA LYS A 65 18.97 4.67 -0.84
C LYS A 65 19.53 4.82 0.58
N ARG A 66 19.41 6.00 1.16
CA ARG A 66 19.95 6.30 2.50
C ARG A 66 19.03 5.85 3.62
N LEU A 67 17.75 5.66 3.31
CA LEU A 67 16.74 5.30 4.27
C LEU A 67 16.10 3.95 3.91
N LYS A 68 15.61 3.26 4.93
CA LYS A 68 14.78 2.07 4.76
C LYS A 68 13.31 2.46 4.68
N CYS A 69 12.47 1.54 4.18
CA CYS A 69 11.03 1.73 4.18
C CYS A 69 10.50 1.97 5.60
N ALA A 70 9.79 3.08 5.80
CA ALA A 70 9.28 3.47 7.12
C ALA A 70 8.30 2.44 7.73
N TYR A 71 7.63 1.62 6.92
CA TYR A 71 6.66 0.62 7.42
C TYR A 71 7.23 -0.78 7.57
N SER A 72 8.23 -1.17 6.79
CA SER A 72 8.77 -2.53 6.81
C SER A 72 10.22 -2.64 7.23
N GLY A 73 10.95 -1.54 7.35
CA GLY A 73 12.38 -1.53 7.64
C GLY A 73 13.26 -2.15 6.55
N ARG A 74 12.72 -2.42 5.35
CA ARG A 74 13.45 -3.04 4.23
C ARG A 74 14.15 -2.00 3.37
N LEU A 75 15.21 -2.44 2.70
CA LEU A 75 15.86 -1.64 1.65
C LEU A 75 14.89 -1.40 0.50
N MET A 76 15.03 -0.23 -0.14
CA MET A 76 14.22 0.17 -1.29
C MET A 76 15.12 0.48 -2.49
N LEU A 77 14.56 0.28 -3.68
CA LEU A 77 15.13 0.76 -4.93
C LEU A 77 14.69 2.20 -5.17
N SER A 78 15.59 3.03 -5.67
CA SER A 78 15.19 4.36 -6.12
C SER A 78 14.39 4.30 -7.44
N PRO A 79 13.53 5.28 -7.74
CA PRO A 79 12.84 5.34 -9.03
C PRO A 79 13.79 5.41 -10.24
N ALA A 80 15.00 5.96 -10.05
CA ALA A 80 16.02 5.99 -11.10
C ALA A 80 16.58 4.59 -11.40
N GLU A 81 16.81 3.78 -10.35
CA GLU A 81 17.24 2.39 -10.52
C GLU A 81 16.15 1.54 -11.17
N GLU A 82 14.88 1.74 -10.78
CA GLU A 82 13.76 1.05 -11.41
C GLU A 82 13.78 1.21 -12.93
N LYS A 83 13.94 2.42 -13.44
CA LYS A 83 14.02 2.69 -14.88
C LYS A 83 15.15 1.93 -15.55
N ILE A 84 16.33 1.91 -14.92
CA ILE A 84 17.50 1.17 -15.44
C ILE A 84 17.22 -0.33 -15.46
N ILE A 85 16.63 -0.86 -14.40
CA ILE A 85 16.28 -2.28 -14.28
C ILE A 85 15.28 -2.65 -15.37
N TYR A 86 14.23 -1.86 -15.57
CA TYR A 86 13.18 -2.13 -16.55
C TYR A 86 13.72 -2.15 -17.98
N SER A 87 14.56 -1.18 -18.36
CA SER A 87 15.18 -1.15 -19.69
C SER A 87 16.08 -2.36 -19.96
N LYS A 88 16.68 -2.93 -18.90
CA LYS A 88 17.49 -4.15 -19.01
C LYS A 88 16.64 -5.42 -19.04
N LEU A 89 15.49 -5.44 -18.35
CA LEU A 89 14.56 -6.59 -18.36
C LEU A 89 13.90 -6.78 -19.72
N GLU A 90 13.57 -5.71 -20.43
CA GLU A 90 12.99 -5.75 -21.79
C GLU A 90 13.88 -6.49 -22.80
N LYS A 91 15.18 -6.59 -22.54
CA LYS A 91 16.15 -7.30 -23.38
C LYS A 91 16.31 -8.78 -23.00
N ARG A 92 15.48 -9.33 -22.12
CA ARG A 92 15.59 -10.69 -21.59
C ARG A 92 14.35 -11.52 -21.89
N PRO A 93 14.32 -12.25 -23.01
CA PRO A 93 13.08 -12.87 -23.52
C PRO A 93 12.68 -14.16 -22.77
N ASN A 94 13.57 -14.78 -21.99
CA ASN A 94 13.30 -16.02 -21.28
C ASN A 94 13.57 -15.92 -19.77
N ALA A 95 13.01 -16.87 -19.02
CA ALA A 95 13.08 -16.88 -17.57
C ALA A 95 14.53 -16.91 -17.06
N MET A 96 15.40 -17.78 -17.60
CA MET A 96 16.79 -17.89 -17.14
C MET A 96 17.56 -16.59 -17.26
N SER A 97 17.43 -15.88 -18.39
CA SER A 97 18.13 -14.60 -18.59
C SER A 97 17.62 -13.50 -17.65
N ALA A 98 16.31 -13.53 -17.33
CA ALA A 98 15.70 -12.60 -16.38
C ALA A 98 16.10 -12.95 -14.93
N ILE A 99 16.12 -14.24 -14.55
CA ILE A 99 16.56 -14.72 -13.23
C ILE A 99 18.00 -14.30 -12.97
N ASN A 100 18.93 -14.61 -13.88
CA ASN A 100 20.35 -14.26 -13.73
C ASN A 100 20.55 -12.75 -13.54
N PHE A 101 19.73 -11.95 -14.18
CA PHE A 101 19.78 -10.51 -13.99
C PHE A 101 19.16 -10.06 -12.67
N LEU A 102 18.02 -10.62 -12.29
CA LEU A 102 17.27 -10.24 -11.08
C LEU A 102 17.93 -10.72 -9.79
N GLN A 103 18.81 -11.72 -9.83
CA GLN A 103 19.49 -12.28 -8.67
C GLN A 103 20.19 -11.22 -7.81
N GLN A 104 20.82 -10.21 -8.42
CA GLN A 104 21.48 -9.11 -7.72
C GLN A 104 20.51 -8.18 -6.98
N TYR A 105 19.21 -8.24 -7.32
CA TYR A 105 18.14 -7.43 -6.71
C TYR A 105 17.27 -8.24 -5.75
N ALA A 106 17.51 -9.54 -5.55
CA ALA A 106 16.70 -10.40 -4.69
C ALA A 106 16.57 -9.86 -3.26
N LYS A 107 17.62 -9.21 -2.72
CA LYS A 107 17.61 -8.58 -1.38
C LYS A 107 16.58 -7.45 -1.21
N TYR A 108 16.08 -6.88 -2.30
CA TYR A 108 15.04 -5.84 -2.27
C TYR A 108 13.63 -6.43 -2.37
N MET A 109 13.47 -7.67 -2.86
CA MET A 109 12.16 -8.29 -3.06
C MET A 109 11.45 -8.48 -1.72
N HIS A 110 10.16 -8.17 -1.68
CA HIS A 110 9.32 -8.51 -0.54
C HIS A 110 9.07 -10.02 -0.48
N ASP A 111 8.50 -10.50 0.64
CA ASP A 111 8.38 -11.93 0.90
C ASP A 111 7.66 -12.71 -0.20
N ILE A 112 6.61 -12.11 -0.80
CA ILE A 112 5.88 -12.78 -1.87
C ILE A 112 6.65 -12.76 -3.18
N GLU A 113 7.28 -11.65 -3.52
CA GLU A 113 8.11 -11.54 -4.71
C GLU A 113 9.35 -12.44 -4.60
N GLY A 114 9.95 -12.56 -3.41
CA GLY A 114 11.03 -13.50 -3.13
C GLY A 114 10.58 -14.95 -3.34
N LYS A 115 9.46 -15.37 -2.75
CA LYS A 115 8.90 -16.71 -2.95
C LYS A 115 8.59 -17.03 -4.41
N VAL A 116 8.06 -16.07 -5.16
CA VAL A 116 7.79 -16.23 -6.60
C VAL A 116 9.09 -16.29 -7.38
N PHE A 117 10.08 -15.47 -7.00
CA PHE A 117 11.41 -15.53 -7.61
C PHE A 117 12.09 -16.88 -7.39
N ASP A 118 12.08 -17.40 -6.16
CA ASP A 118 12.61 -18.72 -5.81
C ASP A 118 11.90 -19.83 -6.62
N PHE A 119 10.56 -19.76 -6.74
CA PHE A 119 9.80 -20.68 -7.58
C PHE A 119 10.28 -20.66 -9.04
N PHE A 120 10.60 -19.50 -9.61
CA PHE A 120 11.18 -19.43 -10.95
C PHE A 120 12.61 -20.00 -11.02
N VAL A 121 13.41 -19.75 -9.98
CA VAL A 121 14.78 -20.30 -9.87
C VAL A 121 14.76 -21.82 -9.84
N ASP A 122 13.80 -22.40 -9.13
CA ASP A 122 13.67 -23.87 -8.96
C ASP A 122 12.98 -24.55 -10.15
N SER A 123 12.31 -23.78 -11.02
CA SER A 123 11.62 -24.35 -12.19
C SER A 123 12.57 -25.08 -13.14
N GLU A 124 12.25 -26.33 -13.47
CA GLU A 124 12.99 -27.13 -14.47
C GLU A 124 12.90 -26.54 -15.88
N HIS A 125 11.88 -25.76 -16.16
CA HIS A 125 11.62 -25.18 -17.48
C HIS A 125 12.20 -23.78 -17.71
N LYS A 126 12.91 -23.19 -16.73
CA LYS A 126 13.47 -21.83 -16.79
C LYS A 126 14.36 -21.55 -18.01
N ASN A 127 15.01 -22.60 -18.56
CA ASN A 127 15.89 -22.45 -19.73
C ASN A 127 15.14 -22.32 -21.06
N LYS A 128 13.92 -22.88 -21.15
CA LYS A 128 13.16 -23.00 -22.39
C LYS A 128 11.90 -22.14 -22.43
N ARG A 129 11.44 -21.64 -21.27
CA ARG A 129 10.18 -20.92 -21.13
C ARG A 129 10.37 -19.53 -20.53
N ASN A 130 9.36 -18.71 -20.66
CA ASN A 130 9.26 -17.42 -20.02
C ASN A 130 8.47 -17.53 -18.69
N PHE A 131 8.41 -16.45 -17.89
CA PHE A 131 7.71 -16.45 -16.60
C PHE A 131 6.21 -16.70 -16.73
N GLN A 132 5.59 -16.21 -17.80
CA GLN A 132 4.15 -16.41 -18.02
C GLN A 132 3.85 -17.91 -18.22
N ASP A 133 4.61 -18.59 -19.08
CA ASP A 133 4.42 -20.00 -19.35
C ASP A 133 4.58 -20.85 -18.08
N ILE A 134 5.58 -20.53 -17.24
CA ILE A 134 5.82 -21.22 -15.96
C ILE A 134 4.64 -21.01 -14.99
N LEU A 135 4.08 -19.79 -14.91
CA LEU A 135 2.92 -19.54 -14.06
C LEU A 135 1.65 -20.20 -14.58
N LEU A 136 1.49 -20.31 -15.90
CA LEU A 136 0.32 -20.97 -16.51
C LEU A 136 0.25 -22.46 -16.17
N GLU A 137 1.40 -23.14 -16.00
CA GLU A 137 1.43 -24.56 -15.62
C GLU A 137 0.78 -24.84 -14.26
N VAL A 138 0.93 -23.93 -13.31
CA VAL A 138 0.44 -24.10 -11.93
C VAL A 138 -0.81 -23.28 -11.61
N LYS A 139 -1.37 -22.60 -12.61
CA LYS A 139 -2.46 -21.64 -12.44
C LYS A 139 -3.73 -22.27 -11.87
N ASP A 140 -4.18 -23.39 -12.45
CA ASP A 140 -5.48 -23.99 -12.08
C ASP A 140 -5.44 -24.57 -10.67
N GLU A 141 -4.33 -25.20 -10.30
CA GLU A 141 -4.08 -25.68 -8.95
C GLU A 141 -3.99 -24.50 -7.95
N SER A 142 -3.30 -23.43 -8.33
CA SER A 142 -3.22 -22.21 -7.52
C SER A 142 -4.59 -21.55 -7.35
N LEU A 143 -5.43 -21.55 -8.39
CA LEU A 143 -6.79 -21.03 -8.30
C LEU A 143 -7.63 -21.84 -7.30
N GLN A 144 -7.53 -23.15 -7.32
CA GLN A 144 -8.24 -24.02 -6.38
C GLN A 144 -7.78 -23.76 -4.94
N ARG A 145 -6.47 -23.75 -4.68
CA ARG A 145 -5.90 -23.43 -3.36
C ARG A 145 -6.29 -22.03 -2.88
N LEU A 146 -6.33 -21.05 -3.79
CA LEU A 146 -6.74 -19.68 -3.48
C LEU A 146 -8.19 -19.63 -3.00
N LYS A 147 -9.12 -20.29 -3.69
CA LYS A 147 -10.53 -20.40 -3.29
C LYS A 147 -10.68 -21.02 -1.90
N GLU A 148 -10.02 -22.13 -1.66
CA GLU A 148 -10.05 -22.82 -0.35
C GLU A 148 -9.55 -21.91 0.78
N LYS A 149 -8.45 -21.17 0.55
CA LYS A 149 -7.93 -20.19 1.52
C LYS A 149 -8.93 -19.07 1.80
N GLN A 150 -9.56 -18.52 0.76
CA GLN A 150 -10.54 -17.44 0.88
C GLN A 150 -11.76 -17.90 1.67
N ILE A 151 -12.36 -19.03 1.31
CA ILE A 151 -13.50 -19.63 2.03
C ILE A 151 -13.13 -19.90 3.48
N ARG A 152 -11.98 -20.53 3.75
CA ARG A 152 -11.51 -20.81 5.11
C ARG A 152 -11.38 -19.56 5.96
N ILE A 153 -10.88 -18.44 5.42
CA ILE A 153 -10.75 -17.17 6.16
C ILE A 153 -12.12 -16.56 6.44
N LEU A 154 -13.03 -16.58 5.47
CA LEU A 154 -14.40 -16.08 5.64
C LEU A 154 -15.17 -16.87 6.70
N THR A 155 -15.06 -18.20 6.69
CA THR A 155 -15.78 -19.09 7.62
C THR A 155 -15.15 -19.16 9.02
N LYS A 156 -13.83 -18.89 9.14
CA LYS A 156 -13.14 -18.86 10.44
C LYS A 156 -13.79 -17.88 11.44
N THR A 157 -14.50 -16.88 10.95
CA THR A 157 -15.18 -15.87 11.78
C THR A 157 -16.57 -16.27 12.25
N ASN A 158 -17.09 -17.46 11.89
CA ASN A 158 -18.44 -17.92 12.25
C ASN A 158 -18.70 -17.88 13.76
N ASN A 159 -17.70 -18.22 14.59
CA ASN A 159 -17.86 -18.15 16.05
C ASN A 159 -17.97 -16.72 16.60
N LEU A 160 -17.39 -15.72 15.91
CA LEU A 160 -17.58 -14.33 16.27
C LEU A 160 -18.95 -13.83 15.81
N ILE A 161 -19.39 -14.23 14.62
CA ILE A 161 -20.70 -13.86 14.06
C ILE A 161 -21.82 -14.36 14.97
N LYS A 162 -21.78 -15.62 15.43
CA LYS A 162 -22.77 -16.20 16.37
C LYS A 162 -22.90 -15.47 17.72
N LYS A 163 -21.91 -14.65 18.07
CA LYS A 163 -21.92 -13.87 19.34
C LYS A 163 -22.38 -12.42 19.14
N LEU A 164 -22.75 -12.03 17.93
CA LEU A 164 -23.34 -10.72 17.62
C LEU A 164 -24.85 -10.72 17.94
N SER A 165 -25.41 -9.53 18.09
CA SER A 165 -26.86 -9.38 18.10
C SER A 165 -27.46 -9.90 16.78
N PRO A 166 -28.70 -10.44 16.79
CA PRO A 166 -29.28 -11.10 15.63
C PRO A 166 -29.30 -10.24 14.36
N GLU A 167 -29.59 -8.95 14.51
CA GLU A 167 -29.61 -8.01 13.37
C GLU A 167 -28.22 -7.82 12.73
N ILE A 168 -27.19 -7.63 13.55
CA ILE A 168 -25.81 -7.46 13.08
C ILE A 168 -25.27 -8.79 12.53
N ALA A 169 -25.60 -9.91 13.19
CA ALA A 169 -25.22 -11.24 12.71
C ALA A 169 -25.75 -11.49 11.30
N ALA A 170 -27.04 -11.23 11.04
CA ALA A 170 -27.67 -11.42 9.73
C ALA A 170 -26.97 -10.59 8.63
N GLN A 171 -26.64 -9.31 8.90
CA GLN A 171 -25.91 -8.47 7.94
C GLN A 171 -24.51 -9.03 7.61
N ILE A 172 -23.78 -9.48 8.63
CA ILE A 172 -22.43 -10.04 8.43
C ILE A 172 -22.49 -11.40 7.71
N GLU A 173 -23.48 -12.23 8.01
CA GLU A 173 -23.72 -13.50 7.32
C GLU A 173 -24.05 -13.29 5.85
N GLU A 174 -24.90 -12.34 5.51
CA GLU A 174 -25.18 -11.97 4.12
C GLU A 174 -23.91 -11.54 3.36
N ILE A 175 -23.06 -10.70 3.99
CA ILE A 175 -21.79 -10.28 3.38
C ILE A 175 -20.87 -11.50 3.17
N ARG A 176 -20.74 -12.40 4.16
CA ARG A 176 -19.92 -13.60 4.07
C ARG A 176 -20.40 -14.53 2.96
N ASP A 177 -21.69 -14.82 2.92
CA ASP A 177 -22.28 -15.80 2.02
C ASP A 177 -22.20 -15.30 0.57
N SER A 178 -22.51 -14.03 0.34
CA SER A 178 -22.28 -13.38 -0.95
C SER A 178 -20.79 -13.41 -1.36
N ALA A 179 -19.87 -13.20 -0.40
CA ALA A 179 -18.44 -13.30 -0.68
C ALA A 179 -18.02 -14.72 -1.09
N ILE A 180 -18.55 -15.77 -0.44
CA ILE A 180 -18.28 -17.18 -0.77
C ILE A 180 -18.83 -17.52 -2.16
N GLU A 181 -20.02 -17.05 -2.51
CA GLU A 181 -20.57 -17.21 -3.87
C GLU A 181 -19.63 -16.60 -4.92
N HIS A 182 -19.19 -15.37 -4.72
CA HIS A 182 -18.23 -14.73 -5.64
C HIS A 182 -16.88 -15.44 -5.70
N VAL A 183 -16.41 -16.08 -4.62
CA VAL A 183 -15.20 -16.93 -4.65
C VAL A 183 -15.43 -18.11 -5.59
N ASN A 184 -16.57 -18.79 -5.51
CA ASN A 184 -16.91 -19.93 -6.35
C ASN A 184 -16.99 -19.56 -7.83
N ASP A 185 -17.55 -18.40 -8.14
CA ASP A 185 -17.74 -17.87 -9.49
C ASP A 185 -16.48 -17.18 -10.08
N ASN A 186 -15.36 -17.17 -9.37
CA ASN A 186 -14.13 -16.46 -9.75
C ASN A 186 -14.29 -14.93 -9.91
N SER A 187 -15.32 -14.34 -9.33
CA SER A 187 -15.62 -12.90 -9.38
C SER A 187 -15.32 -12.18 -8.05
N PHE A 188 -14.61 -12.85 -7.14
CA PHE A 188 -14.36 -12.35 -5.79
C PHE A 188 -13.55 -11.05 -5.77
N GLY A 189 -14.12 -10.04 -5.09
CA GLY A 189 -13.53 -8.74 -4.86
C GLY A 189 -13.30 -8.45 -3.36
N ARG A 190 -12.08 -8.67 -2.84
CA ARG A 190 -11.75 -8.41 -1.44
C ARG A 190 -12.17 -7.01 -0.96
N ARG A 191 -11.94 -5.97 -1.79
CA ARG A 191 -12.27 -4.58 -1.44
C ARG A 191 -13.77 -4.42 -1.20
N VAL A 192 -14.60 -5.02 -2.04
CA VAL A 192 -16.07 -4.98 -1.91
C VAL A 192 -16.51 -5.53 -0.56
N VAL A 193 -15.95 -6.68 -0.15
CA VAL A 193 -16.25 -7.31 1.16
C VAL A 193 -15.85 -6.39 2.32
N LEU A 194 -14.65 -5.79 2.25
CA LEU A 194 -14.16 -4.90 3.30
C LEU A 194 -14.95 -3.58 3.38
N ASP A 195 -15.38 -3.06 2.25
CA ASP A 195 -16.18 -1.83 2.22
C ASP A 195 -17.60 -2.09 2.75
N ARG A 196 -18.19 -3.25 2.45
CA ARG A 196 -19.50 -3.64 3.00
C ARG A 196 -19.47 -3.81 4.52
N ILE A 197 -18.45 -4.50 5.08
CA ILE A 197 -18.35 -4.67 6.54
C ILE A 197 -18.10 -3.35 7.27
N LYS A 198 -17.43 -2.37 6.65
CA LYS A 198 -17.27 -1.02 7.22
C LYS A 198 -18.58 -0.24 7.32
N GLN A 199 -19.58 -0.59 6.54
CA GLN A 199 -20.90 0.05 6.56
C GLN A 199 -21.82 -0.49 7.65
N VAL A 200 -21.49 -1.63 8.26
CA VAL A 200 -22.27 -2.24 9.35
C VAL A 200 -22.20 -1.34 10.58
N LYS A 201 -23.35 -0.88 11.04
CA LYS A 201 -23.49 0.00 12.21
C LYS A 201 -23.57 -0.84 13.47
N ALA A 202 -22.45 -1.07 14.13
CA ALA A 202 -22.37 -1.79 15.39
C ALA A 202 -21.94 -0.87 16.53
N THR A 203 -22.37 -1.13 17.75
CA THR A 203 -22.05 -0.38 18.98
C THR A 203 -21.67 -1.34 20.11
N GLY A 204 -21.03 -0.83 21.16
CA GLY A 204 -20.70 -1.62 22.36
C GLY A 204 -19.88 -2.87 22.04
N ASP A 205 -20.29 -4.01 22.58
CA ASP A 205 -19.60 -5.30 22.42
C ASP A 205 -19.64 -5.83 20.99
N ASP A 206 -20.71 -5.56 20.24
CA ASP A 206 -20.80 -5.95 18.84
C ASP A 206 -19.79 -5.23 17.97
N LEU A 207 -19.51 -3.97 18.27
CA LEU A 207 -18.47 -3.21 17.56
C LEU A 207 -17.10 -3.89 17.67
N GLN A 208 -16.71 -4.37 18.84
CA GLN A 208 -15.42 -5.06 19.03
C GLN A 208 -15.34 -6.38 18.23
N LYS A 209 -16.46 -7.12 18.18
CA LYS A 209 -16.56 -8.36 17.40
C LYS A 209 -16.51 -8.08 15.89
N VAL A 210 -17.23 -7.05 15.39
CA VAL A 210 -17.18 -6.62 13.99
C VAL A 210 -15.79 -6.17 13.59
N ILE A 211 -15.08 -5.43 14.46
CA ILE A 211 -13.66 -5.10 14.26
C ILE A 211 -12.80 -6.36 14.15
N GLY A 212 -13.05 -7.37 15.01
CA GLY A 212 -12.36 -8.66 14.95
C GLY A 212 -12.59 -9.40 13.62
N ILE A 213 -13.82 -9.40 13.11
CA ILE A 213 -14.18 -9.98 11.81
C ILE A 213 -13.50 -9.21 10.68
N TYR A 214 -13.55 -7.88 10.71
CA TYR A 214 -12.89 -7.02 9.72
C TYR A 214 -11.38 -7.29 9.66
N ARG A 215 -10.70 -7.40 10.81
CA ARG A 215 -9.27 -7.76 10.89
C ARG A 215 -8.98 -9.13 10.27
N ALA A 216 -9.81 -10.12 10.54
CA ALA A 216 -9.68 -11.44 9.96
C ALA A 216 -9.85 -11.42 8.44
N TRP A 217 -10.86 -10.71 7.93
CA TRP A 217 -11.12 -10.62 6.49
C TRP A 217 -10.13 -9.66 5.78
N TYR A 218 -9.50 -8.73 6.50
CA TYR A 218 -8.40 -7.94 5.95
C TYR A 218 -7.22 -8.82 5.51
N LYS A 219 -7.03 -9.99 6.14
CA LYS A 219 -5.99 -10.98 5.80
C LYS A 219 -6.34 -11.88 4.60
N LEU A 220 -7.48 -11.65 3.92
CA LEU A 220 -7.83 -12.34 2.68
C LEU A 220 -6.70 -12.24 1.64
N PRO A 221 -6.39 -13.35 0.92
CA PRO A 221 -5.28 -13.42 -0.01
C PRO A 221 -5.30 -12.33 -1.08
N ARG A 222 -4.14 -11.74 -1.32
CA ARG A 222 -3.86 -10.74 -2.38
C ARG A 222 -2.57 -11.12 -3.10
N SER A 223 -2.42 -10.70 -4.32
CA SER A 223 -1.16 -10.88 -5.07
C SER A 223 0.06 -10.17 -4.45
N THR A 224 -0.12 -9.42 -3.38
CA THR A 224 0.94 -8.79 -2.59
C THR A 224 1.32 -9.56 -1.34
N ASN A 225 0.53 -10.57 -0.93
CA ASN A 225 0.79 -11.33 0.29
C ASN A 225 0.55 -12.84 0.19
N ASP A 226 0.12 -13.34 -0.98
CA ASP A 226 -0.15 -14.77 -1.19
C ASP A 226 0.33 -15.22 -2.56
N PHE A 227 1.02 -16.37 -2.61
CA PHE A 227 1.60 -16.94 -3.82
C PHE A 227 0.52 -17.33 -4.84
N ASP A 228 -0.53 -18.02 -4.42
CA ASP A 228 -1.57 -18.49 -5.34
C ASP A 228 -2.34 -17.30 -5.93
N ALA A 229 -2.59 -16.25 -5.13
CA ALA A 229 -3.19 -15.02 -5.62
C ALA A 229 -2.26 -14.27 -6.60
N PHE A 230 -0.93 -14.34 -6.41
CA PHE A 230 0.03 -13.82 -7.37
C PHE A 230 -0.04 -14.60 -8.69
N VAL A 231 0.03 -15.93 -8.65
CA VAL A 231 -0.03 -16.80 -9.82
C VAL A 231 -1.31 -16.55 -10.62
N VAL A 232 -2.48 -16.59 -9.99
CA VAL A 232 -3.78 -16.39 -10.64
C VAL A 232 -3.85 -15.02 -11.33
N LYS A 233 -3.35 -13.98 -10.69
CA LYS A 233 -3.36 -12.61 -11.24
C LYS A 233 -2.38 -12.44 -12.38
N TYR A 234 -1.14 -12.93 -12.23
CA TYR A 234 -0.05 -12.60 -13.14
C TYR A 234 0.19 -13.64 -14.24
N SER A 235 -0.34 -14.86 -14.16
CA SER A 235 -0.29 -15.84 -15.25
C SER A 235 -0.88 -15.35 -16.58
N LYS A 236 -1.74 -14.33 -16.53
CA LYS A 236 -2.32 -13.64 -17.72
C LYS A 236 -1.49 -12.46 -18.22
N LYS A 237 -0.36 -12.16 -17.57
CA LYS A 237 0.48 -10.99 -17.91
C LYS A 237 1.70 -11.45 -18.70
N PRO A 238 2.20 -10.62 -19.64
CA PRO A 238 3.41 -10.96 -20.39
C PRO A 238 4.63 -11.06 -19.47
N HIS A 239 5.63 -11.81 -19.93
CA HIS A 239 6.87 -12.09 -19.22
C HIS A 239 7.51 -10.85 -18.58
N GLU A 240 7.64 -9.77 -19.35
CA GLU A 240 8.26 -8.51 -18.90
C GLU A 240 7.48 -7.86 -17.76
N ALA A 241 6.15 -7.94 -17.81
CA ALA A 241 5.30 -7.39 -16.74
C ALA A 241 5.45 -8.18 -15.45
N ILE A 242 5.63 -9.51 -15.53
CA ILE A 242 5.90 -10.37 -14.37
C ILE A 242 7.29 -10.05 -13.80
N ALA A 243 8.32 -9.96 -14.67
CA ALA A 243 9.68 -9.62 -14.28
C ALA A 243 9.75 -8.24 -13.58
N LYS A 244 9.09 -7.23 -14.16
CA LYS A 244 8.96 -5.88 -13.58
C LYS A 244 8.23 -5.92 -12.23
N ARG A 245 7.20 -6.76 -12.10
CA ARG A 245 6.41 -6.89 -10.86
C ARG A 245 7.23 -7.43 -9.69
N LEU A 246 8.21 -8.29 -9.91
CA LEU A 246 9.10 -8.79 -8.86
C LEU A 246 9.91 -7.66 -8.18
N ILE A 247 10.11 -6.55 -8.87
CA ILE A 247 10.91 -5.41 -8.40
C ILE A 247 10.06 -4.20 -8.00
N SER A 248 8.95 -3.93 -8.73
CA SER A 248 8.17 -2.70 -8.57
C SER A 248 7.63 -2.49 -7.15
N SER A 249 7.34 -3.57 -6.43
CA SER A 249 6.86 -3.51 -5.04
C SER A 249 7.88 -2.91 -4.07
N SER A 250 9.18 -2.97 -4.43
CA SER A 250 10.30 -2.52 -3.59
C SER A 250 10.79 -1.11 -3.93
N VAL A 251 10.19 -0.47 -4.92
CA VAL A 251 10.55 0.89 -5.32
C VAL A 251 10.09 1.89 -4.28
N ALA A 252 10.96 2.82 -3.92
CA ALA A 252 10.63 3.89 -2.98
C ALA A 252 9.57 4.83 -3.56
N THR A 253 8.58 5.13 -2.77
CA THR A 253 7.53 6.10 -3.05
C THR A 253 7.33 7.03 -1.87
N ILE A 254 6.67 8.14 -2.12
CA ILE A 254 6.24 9.06 -1.07
C ILE A 254 4.92 8.58 -0.49
N GLU A 255 4.87 8.55 0.83
CA GLU A 255 3.69 8.24 1.63
C GLU A 255 3.31 9.45 2.48
N HIS A 256 2.04 9.80 2.50
CA HIS A 256 1.52 10.88 3.35
C HIS A 256 1.08 10.30 4.69
N VAL A 257 1.70 10.72 5.80
CA VAL A 257 1.30 10.31 7.16
C VAL A 257 -0.17 10.61 7.39
N LYS A 258 -0.60 11.83 7.10
CA LYS A 258 -2.01 12.22 6.95
C LYS A 258 -2.38 12.19 5.47
N PRO A 259 -3.30 11.32 5.04
CA PRO A 259 -3.68 11.23 3.63
C PRO A 259 -4.12 12.57 3.03
N GLN A 260 -3.76 12.83 1.77
CA GLN A 260 -4.17 14.05 1.06
C GLN A 260 -5.69 14.22 1.00
N SER A 261 -6.45 13.12 0.83
CA SER A 261 -7.91 13.12 0.89
C SER A 261 -8.49 13.56 2.23
N LYS A 262 -7.66 13.60 3.27
CA LYS A 262 -7.98 14.09 4.63
C LYS A 262 -7.31 15.41 4.97
N GLY A 263 -6.80 16.13 3.96
CA GLY A 263 -6.16 17.43 4.10
C GLY A 263 -4.68 17.35 4.51
N GLY A 264 -3.99 16.24 4.22
CA GLY A 264 -2.53 16.17 4.28
C GLY A 264 -1.89 16.94 3.13
N ASP A 265 -0.75 17.55 3.38
CA ASP A 265 0.04 18.34 2.41
C ASP A 265 1.27 17.57 1.90
N ASP A 266 1.97 18.16 0.91
CA ASP A 266 3.16 17.58 0.27
C ASP A 266 4.48 18.10 0.91
N CYS A 267 4.42 18.56 2.17
CA CYS A 267 5.56 19.10 2.91
C CYS A 267 6.32 18.00 3.66
N MET A 268 7.59 18.25 4.00
CA MET A 268 8.42 17.36 4.83
C MET A 268 7.74 16.95 6.14
N SER A 269 6.87 17.80 6.69
CA SER A 269 6.11 17.51 7.91
C SER A 269 5.13 16.34 7.77
N ASN A 270 4.74 15.97 6.56
CA ASN A 270 3.68 14.99 6.31
C ASN A 270 4.10 13.81 5.42
N ILE A 271 5.33 13.76 4.94
CA ILE A 271 5.76 12.75 3.96
C ILE A 271 6.87 11.85 4.49
N LEU A 272 6.78 10.56 4.15
CA LEU A 272 7.74 9.49 4.47
C LEU A 272 8.18 8.79 3.19
N LEU A 273 9.32 8.10 3.26
CA LEU A 273 9.70 7.10 2.26
C LEU A 273 9.19 5.73 2.65
N VAL A 274 8.40 5.13 1.77
CA VAL A 274 7.95 3.74 1.89
C VAL A 274 8.13 3.02 0.56
N SER A 275 8.10 1.68 0.57
CA SER A 275 8.03 0.93 -0.67
C SER A 275 6.64 1.05 -1.31
N SER A 276 6.56 1.00 -2.64
CA SER A 276 5.30 1.12 -3.39
C SER A 276 4.25 0.10 -2.96
N ARG A 277 4.67 -1.09 -2.51
CA ARG A 277 3.77 -2.08 -1.92
C ARG A 277 2.98 -1.51 -0.75
N PHE A 278 3.66 -0.95 0.24
CA PHE A 278 3.00 -0.49 1.47
C PHE A 278 2.25 0.82 1.27
N ASN A 279 2.69 1.68 0.36
CA ASN A 279 1.92 2.83 -0.06
C ASN A 279 0.55 2.39 -0.66
N ASN A 280 0.58 1.42 -1.59
CA ASN A 280 -0.64 0.86 -2.18
C ASN A 280 -1.50 0.07 -1.17
N ASP A 281 -0.87 -0.62 -0.21
CA ASP A 281 -1.60 -1.40 0.80
C ASP A 281 -2.29 -0.49 1.83
N ARG A 282 -1.71 0.65 2.13
CA ARG A 282 -2.30 1.64 3.03
C ARG A 282 -3.34 2.52 2.32
N ASP A 283 -3.06 2.97 1.10
CA ASP A 283 -3.95 3.87 0.34
C ASP A 283 -4.35 5.09 1.21
N THR A 284 -5.63 5.35 1.38
CA THR A 284 -6.18 6.45 2.20
C THR A 284 -6.49 6.05 3.66
N MET A 285 -6.03 4.88 4.09
CA MET A 285 -6.26 4.36 5.43
C MET A 285 -5.55 5.22 6.50
N PRO A 286 -6.21 5.56 7.64
CA PRO A 286 -5.54 6.19 8.77
C PRO A 286 -4.34 5.38 9.26
N LEU A 287 -3.31 6.06 9.76
CA LEU A 287 -2.10 5.40 10.22
C LEU A 287 -2.37 4.40 11.36
N ASP A 288 -3.22 4.76 12.33
CA ASP A 288 -3.62 3.87 13.42
C ASP A 288 -4.31 2.59 12.93
N GLU A 289 -5.21 2.71 11.94
CA GLU A 289 -5.89 1.56 11.32
C GLU A 289 -4.87 0.68 10.58
N PHE A 290 -3.96 1.28 9.83
CA PHE A 290 -2.91 0.54 9.12
C PHE A 290 -1.98 -0.23 10.07
N ILE A 291 -1.53 0.41 11.15
CA ILE A 291 -0.72 -0.23 12.21
C ILE A 291 -1.48 -1.41 12.81
N MET A 292 -2.76 -1.21 13.14
CA MET A 292 -3.61 -2.23 13.76
C MET A 292 -3.82 -3.46 12.85
N LEU A 293 -3.92 -3.25 11.54
CA LEU A 293 -4.19 -4.30 10.56
C LEU A 293 -2.94 -5.05 10.09
N ASN A 294 -1.76 -4.48 10.34
CA ASN A 294 -0.47 -5.03 9.94
C ASN A 294 0.45 -5.26 11.16
N ASP A 295 -0.12 -5.83 12.23
CA ASP A 295 0.56 -6.14 13.48
C ASP A 295 1.79 -7.05 13.30
N GLU A 296 1.76 -7.94 12.29
CA GLU A 296 2.87 -8.84 11.92
C GLU A 296 4.10 -8.11 11.36
N LEU A 297 3.93 -6.87 10.87
CA LEU A 297 5.02 -6.10 10.24
C LEU A 297 5.83 -5.24 11.21
N ASP A 298 5.45 -5.21 12.50
CA ASP A 298 6.05 -4.28 13.48
C ASP A 298 6.15 -2.84 12.93
N VAL A 299 5.06 -2.34 12.32
CA VAL A 299 5.04 -1.00 11.71
C VAL A 299 5.48 0.08 12.69
N LYS A 300 5.11 -0.04 13.97
CA LYS A 300 5.53 0.90 15.02
C LYS A 300 7.04 0.92 15.21
N GLY A 301 7.65 -0.25 15.39
CA GLY A 301 9.10 -0.36 15.54
C GLY A 301 9.85 0.10 14.28
N ASN A 302 9.29 -0.15 13.09
CA ASN A 302 9.87 0.32 11.85
C ASN A 302 9.82 1.85 11.71
N LEU A 303 8.71 2.48 12.11
CA LEU A 303 8.60 3.95 12.15
C LEU A 303 9.64 4.57 13.12
N LEU A 304 9.83 3.95 14.28
CA LEU A 304 10.88 4.40 15.23
C LEU A 304 12.26 4.28 14.61
N ARG A 305 12.59 3.13 14.01
CA ARG A 305 13.88 2.93 13.31
C ARG A 305 14.07 3.91 12.14
N TYR A 306 12.99 4.20 11.39
CA TYR A 306 13.06 5.19 10.33
C TYR A 306 13.44 6.57 10.86
N ILE A 307 12.86 7.01 11.98
CA ILE A 307 13.21 8.29 12.60
C ILE A 307 14.66 8.29 13.07
N ASP A 308 15.12 7.19 13.68
CA ASP A 308 16.54 7.06 14.10
C ASP A 308 17.49 7.09 12.88
N ASP A 309 17.15 6.43 11.77
CA ASP A 309 17.91 6.48 10.53
C ASP A 309 17.97 7.92 9.98
N VAL A 310 16.85 8.67 10.00
CA VAL A 310 16.81 10.08 9.59
C VAL A 310 17.68 10.96 10.50
N ILE A 311 17.63 10.74 11.82
CA ILE A 311 18.48 11.47 12.78
C ILE A 311 19.97 11.25 12.49
N ASN A 312 20.35 9.99 12.22
CA ASN A 312 21.73 9.65 11.86
C ASN A 312 22.17 10.35 10.56
N GLU A 313 21.31 10.36 9.54
CA GLU A 313 21.58 11.06 8.29
C GLU A 313 21.69 12.58 8.48
N VAL A 314 20.85 13.20 9.31
CA VAL A 314 20.93 14.63 9.65
C VAL A 314 22.25 14.97 10.37
N ASN A 315 22.74 14.08 11.22
CA ASN A 315 24.00 14.28 11.95
C ASN A 315 25.27 14.01 11.12
N ASP A 316 25.16 13.30 9.99
CA ASP A 316 26.27 13.14 9.04
C ASP A 316 26.37 14.39 8.16
N LYS A 317 27.39 15.23 8.39
CA LYS A 317 27.65 16.47 7.62
C LYS A 317 27.82 16.23 6.11
N ARG A 318 28.11 14.99 5.67
CA ARG A 318 28.24 14.62 4.25
C ARG A 318 26.90 14.19 3.65
N SER A 319 25.89 13.99 4.47
CA SER A 319 24.57 13.65 4.02
C SER A 319 23.81 14.89 3.56
N PRO A 320 23.05 14.81 2.46
CA PRO A 320 22.11 15.86 2.05
C PRO A 320 21.05 16.17 3.13
N PHE A 321 20.76 15.22 4.02
CA PHE A 321 19.82 15.42 5.12
C PHE A 321 20.34 16.40 6.17
N SER A 322 21.65 16.66 6.24
CA SER A 322 22.21 17.67 7.17
C SER A 322 21.62 19.06 6.96
N GLU A 323 21.17 19.37 5.73
CA GLU A 323 20.47 20.62 5.41
C GLU A 323 18.98 20.61 5.80
N ARG A 324 18.48 19.47 6.29
CA ARG A 324 17.09 19.22 6.69
C ARG A 324 16.98 18.86 8.17
N ALA A 325 17.73 19.56 9.03
CA ALA A 325 17.86 19.24 10.45
C ALA A 325 16.53 19.20 11.21
N SER A 326 15.51 19.92 10.76
CA SER A 326 14.18 19.93 11.36
C SER A 326 13.31 18.72 10.97
N TYR A 327 13.65 18.00 9.89
CA TYR A 327 12.80 16.94 9.35
C TYR A 327 12.45 15.84 10.37
N PRO A 328 13.39 15.24 11.14
CA PRO A 328 13.03 14.20 12.10
C PRO A 328 12.07 14.70 13.18
N ILE A 329 12.15 15.97 13.58
CA ILE A 329 11.28 16.56 14.59
C ILE A 329 9.87 16.73 14.07
N ILE A 330 9.73 17.39 12.91
CA ILE A 330 8.42 17.75 12.35
C ILE A 330 7.64 16.51 11.88
N ILE A 331 8.32 15.54 11.26
CA ILE A 331 7.66 14.30 10.83
C ILE A 331 7.24 13.44 12.01
N SER A 332 8.05 13.39 13.07
CA SER A 332 7.70 12.66 14.29
C SER A 332 6.47 13.23 14.98
N ASP A 333 6.35 14.56 15.03
CA ASP A 333 5.17 15.24 15.58
C ASP A 333 3.89 14.85 14.81
N THR A 334 3.97 14.81 13.48
CA THR A 334 2.83 14.38 12.65
C THR A 334 2.50 12.90 12.85
N ILE A 335 3.51 12.02 12.92
CA ILE A 335 3.29 10.59 13.20
C ILE A 335 2.60 10.39 14.56
N MET A 336 3.02 11.11 15.60
CA MET A 336 2.40 11.03 16.92
C MET A 336 0.97 11.59 16.95
N LYS A 337 0.67 12.61 16.15
CA LYS A 337 -0.69 13.15 16.00
C LYS A 337 -1.62 12.20 15.27
N GLU A 338 -1.14 11.55 14.21
CA GLU A 338 -1.93 10.60 13.40
C GLU A 338 -1.95 9.18 13.99
N SER A 339 -1.03 8.87 14.94
CA SER A 339 -1.00 7.61 15.71
C SER A 339 -0.96 7.88 17.21
N LYS A 340 -2.13 7.93 17.83
CA LYS A 340 -2.31 8.26 19.26
C LYS A 340 -1.57 7.32 20.23
N ASN A 341 -1.15 6.16 19.77
CA ASN A 341 -0.50 5.13 20.59
C ASN A 341 0.99 4.97 20.30
N LEU A 342 1.57 5.88 19.51
CA LEU A 342 2.99 5.86 19.22
C LEU A 342 3.69 6.99 19.95
N VAL A 343 4.63 6.65 20.83
CA VAL A 343 5.57 7.59 21.49
C VAL A 343 6.92 7.39 20.81
N ILE A 344 7.57 8.48 20.42
CA ILE A 344 8.89 8.45 19.77
C ILE A 344 9.95 8.91 20.79
N PRO A 345 10.63 7.96 21.48
CA PRO A 345 11.57 8.30 22.55
C PRO A 345 12.80 9.09 22.07
N SER A 346 13.22 8.86 20.82
CA SER A 346 14.40 9.50 20.21
C SER A 346 14.30 11.02 20.18
N LEU A 347 13.09 11.58 20.13
CA LEU A 347 12.88 13.03 20.19
C LEU A 347 13.23 13.63 21.56
N ILE A 348 13.07 12.86 22.63
CA ILE A 348 13.38 13.32 23.99
C ILE A 348 14.89 13.54 24.13
N ASN A 349 15.69 12.79 23.37
CA ASN A 349 17.15 12.83 23.38
C ASN A 349 17.76 13.74 22.31
N LEU A 350 16.96 14.22 21.36
CA LEU A 350 17.41 15.23 20.40
C LEU A 350 17.67 16.53 21.19
N LYS A 351 18.93 16.77 21.57
CA LYS A 351 19.38 18.12 21.90
C LYS A 351 19.30 18.96 20.62
N ALA A 352 18.09 19.40 20.29
CA ALA A 352 17.89 20.35 19.24
C ALA A 352 18.79 21.56 19.56
N SER A 353 19.72 21.88 18.67
CA SER A 353 20.44 23.13 18.78
C SER A 353 19.41 24.27 18.79
N LYS A 354 19.70 25.38 19.45
CA LYS A 354 18.80 26.55 19.44
C LYS A 354 18.43 26.99 18.02
N ASP A 355 19.27 26.71 17.05
CA ASP A 355 19.06 27.02 15.64
C ASP A 355 18.07 26.08 14.95
N GLN A 356 18.07 24.78 15.29
CA GLN A 356 17.08 23.80 14.82
C GLN A 356 15.67 24.13 15.31
N LEU A 357 15.55 24.62 16.56
CA LEU A 357 14.28 25.09 17.11
C LEU A 357 13.78 26.40 16.48
N LYS A 358 14.70 27.29 16.06
CA LYS A 358 14.34 28.52 15.32
C LYS A 358 13.80 28.17 13.93
N ASP A 359 14.40 27.24 13.22
CA ASP A 359 13.92 26.77 11.90
C ASP A 359 12.55 26.12 12.01
N TYR A 360 12.33 25.27 13.03
CA TYR A 360 11.02 24.66 13.29
C TYR A 360 9.94 25.70 13.54
N ASN A 361 10.18 26.68 14.40
CA ASN A 361 9.25 27.76 14.69
C ASN A 361 9.00 28.67 13.47
N SER A 362 10.00 28.84 12.61
CA SER A 362 9.89 29.60 11.37
C SER A 362 9.05 28.87 10.33
N LEU A 363 9.22 27.54 10.21
CA LEU A 363 8.42 26.67 9.33
C LEU A 363 6.95 26.61 9.79
N GLN A 364 6.69 26.43 11.10
CA GLN A 364 5.31 26.49 11.61
C GLN A 364 4.62 27.84 11.34
N LYS A 365 5.35 28.95 11.47
CA LYS A 365 4.82 30.28 11.14
C LYS A 365 4.56 30.44 9.64
N LEU A 366 5.40 29.88 8.79
CA LEU A 366 5.21 29.87 7.34
C LEU A 366 4.00 29.00 6.95
N GLU A 367 3.85 27.81 7.51
CA GLU A 367 2.71 26.92 7.26
C GLU A 367 1.39 27.60 7.67
N GLN A 368 1.32 28.21 8.86
CA GLN A 368 0.15 28.98 9.30
C GLN A 368 -0.17 30.14 8.35
N LYS A 369 0.85 30.81 7.80
CA LYS A 369 0.69 31.92 6.87
C LYS A 369 0.20 31.49 5.49
N TYR A 370 0.52 30.27 5.04
CA TYR A 370 0.07 29.72 3.76
C TYR A 370 -1.31 29.05 3.84
N VAL A 371 -1.66 28.44 4.97
CA VAL A 371 -2.99 27.84 5.18
C VAL A 371 -4.08 28.93 5.23
N VAL A 372 -3.78 30.10 5.79
CA VAL A 372 -4.73 31.23 5.85
C VAL A 372 -4.96 31.90 4.49
N LYS A 373 -4.03 31.75 3.52
CA LYS A 373 -4.20 32.31 2.17
C LYS A 373 -4.95 31.42 1.18
N LYS A 374 -5.27 30.18 1.54
CA LYS A 374 -6.05 29.22 0.71
C LYS A 374 -7.54 29.17 1.09
N LYS A 375 -8.01 30.01 1.99
CA LYS A 375 -9.43 30.26 2.25
C LYS A 375 -9.85 31.54 1.54
#